data_8e6af83f8e30f263eb3f69e4e572b908
#
_entry.id   8e6af83f8e30f263eb3f69e4e572b908
#
_cell.length_a   1.000
_cell.length_b   1.000
_cell.length_c   1.000
_cell.angle_alpha   90.00
_cell.angle_beta   90.00
_cell.angle_gamma   90.00
#
_symmetry.space_group_name_H-M   'P 1'
#
loop_
_entity.id
_entity.type
_entity.pdbx_description
1 polymer ?
#
loop_
_entity_poly.entity_id
_entity_poly.type
_entity_poly.pdbx_seq_one_letter_code
_entity_poly.pdbx_strand_id
1 'polypeptide(L)'
;MSVSLPNGIIFALATTYASADTVSAVTNANPAVATTSGSHGITTGNFLEVTSGWAKLNGRIVRSASASGTTVTYEGINTSSTTLYPAGSGTGSVREITAWTQISQVLDLSTSGGDMQFATYSFLEQDFETQLPTQSSPMTINMTIADDASLSGYTSLKAAAEARSAVALKATLPSGSIIVYNGYVSFNETPTMTKNQVMGVRATFSLLALPVRYSS
;
A
#
# COMPACT_ATOMS: atom_id res chain seq x y z
N MET A 1 16.35 -22.87 1.27
CA MET A 1 15.13 -22.13 0.89
C MET A 1 14.16 -22.21 2.06
N SER A 2 13.78 -21.10 2.66
CA SER A 2 12.75 -21.12 3.71
C SER A 2 11.41 -20.85 3.02
N VAL A 3 10.59 -21.89 2.92
CA VAL A 3 9.18 -21.79 2.52
C VAL A 3 8.41 -21.43 3.79
N SER A 4 7.61 -20.36 3.76
CA SER A 4 6.76 -19.99 4.89
C SER A 4 5.29 -20.25 4.55
N LEU A 5 4.56 -20.81 5.50
CA LEU A 5 3.12 -20.96 5.40
C LEU A 5 2.43 -19.65 5.81
N PRO A 6 1.24 -19.34 5.26
CA PRO A 6 0.52 -18.10 5.58
C PRO A 6 -0.12 -18.10 6.98
N ASN A 7 -0.04 -19.21 7.71
CA ASN A 7 -0.67 -19.34 9.02
C ASN A 7 -0.05 -18.35 10.03
N GLY A 8 -0.88 -17.53 10.64
CA GLY A 8 -0.42 -16.50 11.61
C GLY A 8 -0.10 -15.14 10.99
N ILE A 9 -0.49 -14.89 9.73
CA ILE A 9 -0.44 -13.54 9.16
C ILE A 9 -1.45 -12.65 9.89
N ILE A 10 -1.00 -11.44 10.28
CA ILE A 10 -1.83 -10.42 10.90
C ILE A 10 -2.09 -9.30 9.90
N PHE A 11 -3.36 -9.03 9.63
CA PHE A 11 -3.77 -7.88 8.82
C PHE A 11 -4.26 -6.75 9.72
N ALA A 12 -3.88 -5.52 9.40
CA ALA A 12 -4.33 -4.33 10.12
C ALA A 12 -4.61 -3.19 9.15
N LEU A 13 -5.74 -2.51 9.35
CA LEU A 13 -6.17 -1.35 8.60
C LEU A 13 -5.75 -0.08 9.34
N ALA A 14 -5.25 0.92 8.63
CA ALA A 14 -4.98 2.23 9.20
C ALA A 14 -6.31 2.93 9.51
N THR A 15 -6.48 3.38 10.74
CA THR A 15 -7.73 4.02 11.20
C THR A 15 -7.54 5.48 11.57
N THR A 16 -6.32 5.88 11.90
CA THR A 16 -6.03 7.28 12.26
C THR A 16 -4.74 7.74 11.62
N TYR A 17 -4.77 8.95 11.09
CA TYR A 17 -3.64 9.63 10.48
C TYR A 17 -3.37 10.93 11.22
N ALA A 18 -2.10 11.29 11.38
CA ALA A 18 -1.70 12.63 11.80
C ALA A 18 -2.02 13.68 10.73
N SER A 19 -1.90 14.94 11.10
CA SER A 19 -1.94 16.03 10.14
C SER A 19 -0.86 15.85 9.08
N ALA A 20 -1.15 16.28 7.85
CA ALA A 20 -0.17 16.19 6.77
C ALA A 20 0.87 17.32 6.90
N ASP A 21 2.14 16.94 6.87
CA ASP A 21 3.27 17.87 6.77
C ASP A 21 3.63 18.10 5.31
N THR A 22 3.80 19.37 4.92
CA THR A 22 4.20 19.71 3.54
C THR A 22 5.64 19.32 3.31
N VAL A 23 5.89 18.56 2.25
CA VAL A 23 7.23 18.19 1.77
C VAL A 23 7.67 19.18 0.71
N SER A 24 8.72 19.94 1.02
CA SER A 24 9.29 20.97 0.13
C SER A 24 10.31 20.39 -0.87
N ALA A 25 10.96 19.29 -0.52
CA ALA A 25 11.92 18.60 -1.38
C ALA A 25 12.04 17.13 -1.02
N VAL A 26 12.40 16.31 -2.02
CA VAL A 26 12.85 14.92 -1.83
C VAL A 26 14.14 14.75 -2.61
N THR A 27 15.16 14.13 -1.98
CA THR A 27 16.45 13.89 -2.62
C THR A 27 16.38 12.79 -3.68
N ASN A 28 17.20 12.92 -4.74
CA ASN A 28 17.48 11.83 -5.68
C ASN A 28 18.59 10.93 -5.10
N ALA A 29 18.27 10.09 -4.13
CA ALA A 29 19.21 9.27 -3.36
C ALA A 29 18.65 7.88 -3.03
N ASN A 30 19.47 7.03 -2.46
CA ASN A 30 19.12 5.72 -1.92
C ASN A 30 19.72 5.56 -0.51
N PRO A 31 18.91 5.59 0.56
CA PRO A 31 17.47 5.88 0.57
C PRO A 31 17.13 7.35 0.28
N ALA A 32 15.90 7.60 -0.16
CA ALA A 32 15.38 8.94 -0.37
C ALA A 32 15.15 9.68 0.95
N VAL A 33 15.46 10.97 0.99
CA VAL A 33 15.22 11.84 2.15
C VAL A 33 14.25 12.96 1.74
N ALA A 34 13.15 13.05 2.47
CA ALA A 34 12.20 14.15 2.33
C ALA A 34 12.56 15.27 3.30
N THR A 35 12.39 16.53 2.85
CA THR A 35 12.49 17.72 3.70
C THR A 35 11.11 18.35 3.82
N THR A 36 10.61 18.49 5.04
CA THR A 36 9.36 19.17 5.35
C THR A 36 9.56 20.69 5.46
N SER A 37 8.51 21.45 5.20
CA SER A 37 8.56 22.92 5.27
C SER A 37 8.68 23.48 6.70
N GLY A 38 8.44 22.63 7.70
CA GLY A 38 8.56 22.94 9.13
C GLY A 38 8.91 21.71 9.93
N SER A 39 9.12 21.85 11.23
CA SER A 39 9.31 20.72 12.13
C SER A 39 8.09 19.82 12.11
N HIS A 40 8.29 18.53 11.94
CA HIS A 40 7.26 17.50 11.91
C HIS A 40 7.23 16.70 13.23
N GLY A 41 6.08 16.06 13.50
CA GLY A 41 5.91 15.15 14.64
C GLY A 41 6.16 13.67 14.32
N ILE A 42 6.71 13.36 13.17
CA ILE A 42 6.88 11.99 12.67
C ILE A 42 7.89 11.22 13.53
N THR A 43 7.51 10.00 13.90
CA THR A 43 8.35 9.10 14.70
C THR A 43 9.09 8.12 13.81
N THR A 44 10.38 7.90 14.09
CA THR A 44 11.19 6.87 13.42
C THR A 44 10.59 5.49 13.61
N GLY A 45 10.52 4.70 12.54
CA GLY A 45 9.96 3.35 12.50
C GLY A 45 8.47 3.30 12.16
N ASN A 46 7.75 4.42 12.20
CA ASN A 46 6.34 4.48 11.86
C ASN A 46 6.09 4.53 10.35
N PHE A 47 4.87 4.18 9.96
CA PHE A 47 4.45 4.17 8.56
C PHE A 47 3.84 5.51 8.17
N LEU A 48 4.16 5.93 6.97
CA LEU A 48 3.81 7.23 6.41
C LEU A 48 3.09 7.05 5.09
N GLU A 49 2.03 7.79 4.89
CA GLU A 49 1.44 7.96 3.58
C GLU A 49 2.09 9.15 2.88
N VAL A 50 2.59 8.92 1.67
CA VAL A 50 3.32 9.93 0.89
C VAL A 50 2.47 10.38 -0.29
N THR A 51 2.23 11.68 -0.39
CA THR A 51 1.75 12.34 -1.60
C THR A 51 2.94 13.03 -2.25
N SER A 52 3.16 12.81 -3.55
CA SER A 52 4.32 13.36 -4.23
C SER A 52 4.01 13.69 -5.69
N GLY A 53 4.67 14.71 -6.23
CA GLY A 53 4.66 14.99 -7.67
C GLY A 53 5.32 13.88 -8.51
N TRP A 54 6.10 12.99 -7.91
CA TRP A 54 6.63 11.81 -8.59
C TRP A 54 5.61 10.68 -8.61
N ALA A 55 5.09 10.33 -9.79
CA ALA A 55 4.06 9.30 -9.95
C ALA A 55 4.42 7.95 -9.30
N LYS A 56 5.70 7.56 -9.28
CA LYS A 56 6.15 6.30 -8.67
C LYS A 56 6.25 6.33 -7.15
N LEU A 57 6.22 7.51 -6.54
CA LEU A 57 6.25 7.70 -5.08
C LEU A 57 4.88 8.07 -4.54
N ASN A 58 4.05 8.69 -5.35
CA ASN A 58 2.72 9.16 -4.98
C ASN A 58 1.81 8.01 -4.53
N GLY A 59 1.14 8.21 -3.40
CA GLY A 59 0.22 7.24 -2.82
C GLY A 59 0.88 6.02 -2.17
N ARG A 60 2.21 5.96 -2.07
CA ARG A 60 2.89 4.84 -1.39
C ARG A 60 2.85 4.99 0.11
N ILE A 61 2.77 3.85 0.79
CA ILE A 61 3.02 3.77 2.22
C ILE A 61 4.49 3.39 2.42
N VAL A 62 5.22 4.21 3.17
CA VAL A 62 6.64 3.99 3.44
C VAL A 62 6.92 3.96 4.94
N ARG A 63 7.96 3.24 5.35
CA ARG A 63 8.43 3.28 6.74
C ARG A 63 9.48 4.37 6.89
N SER A 64 9.43 5.13 7.99
CA SER A 64 10.46 6.09 8.34
C SER A 64 11.68 5.36 8.88
N ALA A 65 12.81 5.38 8.15
CA ALA A 65 14.07 4.86 8.65
C ALA A 65 14.70 5.78 9.71
N SER A 66 14.48 7.08 9.55
CA SER A 66 14.95 8.12 10.45
C SER A 66 14.08 9.36 10.26
N ALA A 67 13.74 10.02 11.36
CA ALA A 67 12.98 11.26 11.36
C ALA A 67 13.58 12.22 12.38
N SER A 68 13.98 13.42 11.95
CA SER A 68 14.60 14.41 12.82
C SER A 68 14.41 15.84 12.28
N GLY A 69 13.93 16.72 13.11
CA GLY A 69 13.77 18.14 12.78
C GLY A 69 12.82 18.33 11.60
N THR A 70 13.38 18.61 10.43
CA THR A 70 12.64 18.79 9.17
C THR A 70 12.91 17.70 8.15
N THR A 71 13.62 16.62 8.50
CA THR A 71 14.01 15.57 7.56
C THR A 71 13.44 14.21 7.93
N VAL A 72 12.97 13.48 6.92
CA VAL A 72 12.44 12.11 7.04
C VAL A 72 13.07 11.23 5.97
N THR A 73 13.72 10.15 6.39
CA THR A 73 14.31 9.17 5.47
C THR A 73 13.31 8.06 5.19
N TYR A 74 13.02 7.82 3.92
CA TYR A 74 12.10 6.77 3.47
C TYR A 74 12.85 5.45 3.30
N GLU A 75 12.59 4.49 4.17
CA GLU A 75 13.25 3.20 4.16
C GLU A 75 13.01 2.42 2.86
N GLY A 76 14.10 1.93 2.26
CA GLY A 76 14.04 1.10 1.06
C GLY A 76 13.57 1.80 -0.22
N ILE A 77 13.37 3.12 -0.18
CA ILE A 77 12.95 3.90 -1.35
C ILE A 77 14.18 4.47 -2.05
N ASN A 78 14.42 4.01 -3.28
CA ASN A 78 15.49 4.50 -4.14
C ASN A 78 14.93 5.45 -5.20
N THR A 79 15.36 6.70 -5.14
CA THR A 79 14.98 7.78 -6.07
C THR A 79 16.16 8.31 -6.88
N SER A 80 17.30 7.60 -6.94
CA SER A 80 18.53 8.05 -7.61
C SER A 80 18.38 8.22 -9.12
N SER A 81 17.40 7.56 -9.77
CA SER A 81 17.15 7.71 -11.20
C SER A 81 16.39 9.00 -11.48
N THR A 82 17.05 10.01 -12.01
CA THR A 82 16.43 11.30 -12.37
C THR A 82 15.47 11.21 -13.56
N THR A 83 15.55 10.15 -14.36
CA THR A 83 14.56 9.86 -15.42
C THR A 83 13.21 9.46 -14.84
N LEU A 84 13.19 8.65 -13.77
CA LEU A 84 11.97 8.19 -13.10
C LEU A 84 11.50 9.18 -12.04
N TYR A 85 12.42 9.95 -11.48
CA TYR A 85 12.21 10.93 -10.41
C TYR A 85 12.87 12.26 -10.81
N PRO A 86 12.23 13.06 -11.69
CA PRO A 86 12.80 14.33 -12.16
C PRO A 86 13.12 15.26 -10.98
N ALA A 87 14.32 15.83 -10.99
CA ALA A 87 14.77 16.68 -9.90
C ALA A 87 13.81 17.87 -9.67
N GLY A 88 13.56 18.20 -8.41
CA GLY A 88 12.67 19.29 -8.00
C GLY A 88 11.17 18.99 -8.06
N SER A 89 10.74 17.86 -8.65
CA SER A 89 9.32 17.52 -8.80
C SER A 89 8.78 16.59 -7.72
N GLY A 90 9.58 16.27 -6.69
CA GLY A 90 9.21 15.35 -5.60
C GLY A 90 8.42 16.00 -4.46
N THR A 91 8.04 17.27 -4.59
CA THR A 91 7.26 18.00 -3.57
C THR A 91 5.88 17.39 -3.36
N GLY A 92 5.29 17.60 -2.19
CA GLY A 92 3.97 17.08 -1.86
C GLY A 92 3.68 17.15 -0.37
N SER A 93 3.23 16.06 0.21
CA SER A 93 2.98 15.96 1.63
C SER A 93 3.25 14.56 2.18
N VAL A 94 3.45 14.48 3.47
CA VAL A 94 3.60 13.23 4.20
C VAL A 94 2.74 13.28 5.46
N ARG A 95 2.06 12.18 5.79
CA ARG A 95 1.33 12.05 7.05
C ARG A 95 1.60 10.71 7.71
N GLU A 96 1.79 10.73 9.01
CA GLU A 96 2.03 9.52 9.80
C GLU A 96 0.74 8.76 10.06
N ILE A 97 0.79 7.43 9.99
CA ILE A 97 -0.30 6.56 10.40
C ILE A 97 -0.12 6.28 11.89
N THR A 98 -1.01 6.85 12.71
CA THR A 98 -0.90 6.83 14.17
C THR A 98 -1.63 5.67 14.82
N ALA A 99 -2.65 5.10 14.16
CA ALA A 99 -3.37 3.95 14.68
C ALA A 99 -3.69 2.91 13.60
N TRP A 100 -3.60 1.65 14.02
CA TRP A 100 -3.91 0.48 13.20
C TRP A 100 -4.93 -0.39 13.93
N THR A 101 -5.99 -0.80 13.25
CA THR A 101 -6.97 -1.75 13.77
C THR A 101 -6.77 -3.10 13.11
N GLN A 102 -6.58 -4.15 13.90
CA GLN A 102 -6.42 -5.51 13.39
C GLN A 102 -7.73 -6.01 12.77
N ILE A 103 -7.61 -6.61 11.59
CA ILE A 103 -8.67 -7.37 10.95
C ILE A 103 -8.51 -8.81 11.41
N SER A 104 -9.41 -9.27 12.29
CA SER A 104 -9.41 -10.64 12.81
C SER A 104 -10.35 -11.53 12.03
N GLN A 105 -10.27 -12.84 12.26
CA GLN A 105 -11.13 -13.87 11.63
C GLN A 105 -11.07 -13.85 10.09
N VAL A 106 -9.89 -13.60 9.53
CA VAL A 106 -9.68 -13.70 8.08
C VAL A 106 -9.72 -15.17 7.67
N LEU A 107 -10.64 -15.52 6.78
CA LEU A 107 -10.86 -16.88 6.28
C LEU A 107 -10.01 -17.15 5.05
N ASP A 108 -9.91 -16.18 4.14
CA ASP A 108 -9.18 -16.30 2.88
C ASP A 108 -8.68 -14.96 2.40
N LEU A 109 -7.59 -14.99 1.64
CA LEU A 109 -7.04 -13.83 0.97
C LEU A 109 -6.50 -14.24 -0.39
N SER A 110 -6.95 -13.55 -1.42
CA SER A 110 -6.45 -13.72 -2.79
C SER A 110 -6.04 -12.38 -3.39
N THR A 111 -5.06 -12.40 -4.27
CA THR A 111 -4.59 -11.22 -4.99
C THR A 111 -4.79 -11.44 -6.48
N SER A 112 -5.08 -10.37 -7.21
CA SER A 112 -5.18 -10.38 -8.67
C SER A 112 -4.62 -9.11 -9.27
N GLY A 113 -4.22 -9.17 -10.54
CA GLY A 113 -3.61 -8.06 -11.25
C GLY A 113 -2.12 -7.87 -10.94
N GLY A 114 -1.58 -6.74 -11.39
CA GLY A 114 -0.14 -6.46 -11.31
C GLY A 114 0.65 -6.99 -12.51
N ASP A 115 0.00 -7.69 -13.44
CA ASP A 115 0.65 -8.22 -14.64
C ASP A 115 1.03 -7.08 -15.59
N MET A 116 2.20 -7.23 -16.21
CA MET A 116 2.67 -6.31 -17.24
C MET A 116 1.77 -6.42 -18.48
N GLN A 117 1.28 -5.29 -18.94
CA GLN A 117 0.53 -5.17 -20.19
C GLN A 117 1.50 -4.91 -21.35
N PHE A 118 1.17 -5.47 -22.52
CA PHE A 118 1.98 -5.32 -23.72
C PHE A 118 1.14 -4.75 -24.87
N ALA A 119 1.73 -3.83 -25.63
CA ALA A 119 1.23 -3.40 -26.92
C ALA A 119 1.94 -4.21 -28.01
N THR A 120 1.16 -4.85 -28.86
CA THR A 120 1.68 -5.63 -29.99
C THR A 120 1.76 -4.74 -31.24
N TYR A 121 2.84 -4.82 -31.97
CA TYR A 121 3.00 -4.13 -33.26
C TYR A 121 3.82 -4.99 -34.22
N SER A 122 3.63 -4.76 -35.50
CA SER A 122 4.47 -5.34 -36.57
C SER A 122 4.63 -4.30 -37.69
N PHE A 123 5.74 -4.35 -38.38
CA PHE A 123 5.94 -3.60 -39.62
C PHE A 123 5.57 -4.48 -40.81
N LEU A 124 5.20 -3.87 -41.94
CA LEU A 124 4.81 -4.59 -43.15
C LEU A 124 5.91 -5.49 -43.71
N GLU A 125 7.15 -5.26 -43.31
CA GLU A 125 8.34 -6.02 -43.74
C GLU A 125 8.67 -7.18 -42.76
N GLN A 126 7.90 -7.35 -41.69
CA GLN A 126 8.16 -8.35 -40.63
C GLN A 126 7.13 -9.48 -40.69
N ASP A 127 7.62 -10.71 -40.61
CA ASP A 127 6.79 -11.93 -40.55
C ASP A 127 6.35 -12.30 -39.14
N PHE A 128 6.72 -11.52 -38.11
CA PHE A 128 6.34 -11.76 -36.72
C PHE A 128 5.97 -10.48 -35.98
N GLU A 129 5.11 -10.59 -34.98
CA GLU A 129 4.70 -9.50 -34.12
C GLU A 129 5.69 -9.29 -32.97
N THR A 130 5.96 -8.04 -32.65
CA THR A 130 6.80 -7.63 -31.52
C THR A 130 5.93 -7.03 -30.43
N GLN A 131 6.28 -7.28 -29.17
CA GLN A 131 5.57 -6.76 -28.00
C GLN A 131 6.41 -5.73 -27.25
N LEU A 132 5.81 -4.57 -26.99
CA LEU A 132 6.38 -3.53 -26.11
C LEU A 132 5.66 -3.54 -24.76
N PRO A 133 6.37 -3.59 -23.63
CA PRO A 133 5.76 -3.45 -22.32
C PRO A 133 5.20 -2.03 -22.15
N THR A 134 3.98 -1.92 -21.61
CA THR A 134 3.30 -0.65 -21.40
C THR A 134 3.17 -0.35 -19.90
N GLN A 135 2.09 -0.74 -19.28
CA GLN A 135 1.78 -0.51 -17.88
C GLN A 135 1.37 -1.81 -17.17
N SER A 136 1.43 -1.84 -15.86
CA SER A 136 0.89 -2.95 -15.10
C SER A 136 -0.62 -2.82 -14.94
N SER A 137 -1.32 -3.95 -14.95
CA SER A 137 -2.75 -3.99 -14.65
C SER A 137 -3.01 -3.54 -13.19
N PRO A 138 -4.19 -2.98 -12.89
CA PRO A 138 -4.56 -2.65 -11.51
C PRO A 138 -4.46 -3.88 -10.59
N MET A 139 -3.90 -3.69 -9.40
CA MET A 139 -3.81 -4.75 -8.39
C MET A 139 -4.99 -4.68 -7.44
N THR A 140 -5.56 -5.84 -7.13
CA THR A 140 -6.62 -5.96 -6.14
C THR A 140 -6.29 -7.06 -5.14
N ILE A 141 -6.72 -6.85 -3.89
CA ILE A 141 -6.67 -7.84 -2.82
C ILE A 141 -8.11 -8.13 -2.42
N ASN A 142 -8.52 -9.38 -2.53
CA ASN A 142 -9.80 -9.85 -2.06
C ASN A 142 -9.59 -10.59 -0.74
N MET A 143 -10.27 -10.14 0.30
CA MET A 143 -10.23 -10.72 1.64
C MET A 143 -11.63 -11.17 2.03
N THR A 144 -11.76 -12.38 2.52
CA THR A 144 -12.99 -12.88 3.13
C THR A 144 -12.78 -12.97 4.64
N ILE A 145 -13.64 -12.32 5.40
CA ILE A 145 -13.63 -12.38 6.87
C ILE A 145 -14.92 -13.00 7.36
N ALA A 146 -14.90 -13.61 8.54
CA ALA A 146 -16.14 -14.11 9.14
C ALA A 146 -17.13 -12.96 9.41
N ASP A 147 -18.41 -13.25 9.26
CA ASP A 147 -19.48 -12.26 9.47
C ASP A 147 -19.73 -12.04 10.96
N ASP A 148 -18.94 -11.17 11.56
CA ASP A 148 -19.06 -10.75 12.96
C ASP A 148 -18.94 -9.23 13.07
N ALA A 149 -20.09 -8.55 13.05
CA ALA A 149 -20.18 -7.08 13.11
C ALA A 149 -19.74 -6.49 14.46
N SER A 150 -19.49 -7.31 15.49
CA SER A 150 -19.00 -6.84 16.79
C SER A 150 -17.49 -6.54 16.78
N LEU A 151 -16.76 -7.06 15.79
CA LEU A 151 -15.33 -6.90 15.68
C LEU A 151 -14.92 -5.51 15.17
N SER A 152 -13.90 -4.94 15.81
CA SER A 152 -13.36 -3.63 15.39
C SER A 152 -12.82 -3.62 13.97
N GLY A 153 -12.27 -4.73 13.48
CA GLY A 153 -11.82 -4.87 12.11
C GLY A 153 -12.96 -4.79 11.09
N TYR A 154 -14.10 -5.40 11.38
CA TYR A 154 -15.30 -5.35 10.56
C TYR A 154 -15.83 -3.90 10.46
N THR A 155 -16.01 -3.24 11.60
CA THR A 155 -16.52 -1.86 11.67
C THR A 155 -15.57 -0.88 10.99
N SER A 156 -14.25 -1.09 11.09
CA SER A 156 -13.25 -0.26 10.41
C SER A 156 -13.28 -0.43 8.89
N LEU A 157 -13.45 -1.66 8.39
CA LEU A 157 -13.59 -1.94 6.94
C LEU A 157 -14.85 -1.29 6.38
N LYS A 158 -15.97 -1.39 7.10
CA LYS A 158 -17.23 -0.74 6.74
C LYS A 158 -17.06 0.79 6.67
N ALA A 159 -16.51 1.41 7.72
CA ALA A 159 -16.29 2.84 7.76
C ALA A 159 -15.35 3.33 6.64
N ALA A 160 -14.29 2.57 6.33
CA ALA A 160 -13.36 2.88 5.24
C ALA A 160 -14.05 2.81 3.86
N ALA A 161 -14.93 1.82 3.64
CA ALA A 161 -15.70 1.69 2.42
C ALA A 161 -16.72 2.83 2.24
N GLU A 162 -17.41 3.22 3.32
CA GLU A 162 -18.36 4.34 3.31
C GLU A 162 -17.66 5.68 3.08
N ALA A 163 -16.48 5.87 3.66
CA ALA A 163 -15.68 7.10 3.51
C ALA A 163 -15.15 7.30 2.08
N ARG A 164 -15.04 6.22 1.28
CA ARG A 164 -14.50 6.23 -0.09
C ARG A 164 -13.15 6.94 -0.21
N SER A 165 -12.36 6.87 0.83
CA SER A 165 -11.01 7.44 0.89
C SER A 165 -9.96 6.33 0.83
N ALA A 166 -8.76 6.68 0.35
CA ALA A 166 -7.65 5.75 0.38
C ALA A 166 -7.25 5.44 1.83
N VAL A 167 -7.00 4.17 2.12
CA VAL A 167 -6.56 3.70 3.43
C VAL A 167 -5.41 2.72 3.27
N ALA A 168 -4.50 2.72 4.25
CA ALA A 168 -3.39 1.79 4.26
C ALA A 168 -3.80 0.45 4.89
N LEU A 169 -3.34 -0.65 4.27
CA LEU A 169 -3.43 -2.01 4.80
C LEU A 169 -2.03 -2.51 5.09
N LYS A 170 -1.83 -3.09 6.26
CA LYS A 170 -0.57 -3.69 6.70
C LYS A 170 -0.78 -5.19 6.90
N ALA A 171 0.08 -6.00 6.27
CA ALA A 171 0.18 -7.43 6.48
C ALA A 171 1.50 -7.74 7.18
N THR A 172 1.44 -8.30 8.38
CA THR A 172 2.61 -8.77 9.14
C THR A 172 2.70 -10.28 9.00
N LEU A 173 3.79 -10.75 8.40
CA LEU A 173 4.03 -12.15 8.16
C LEU A 173 4.61 -12.83 9.43
N PRO A 174 4.47 -14.16 9.58
CA PRO A 174 5.07 -14.89 10.70
C PRO A 174 6.59 -14.76 10.77
N SER A 175 7.26 -14.45 9.65
CA SER A 175 8.69 -14.17 9.59
C SER A 175 9.09 -12.81 10.18
N GLY A 176 8.13 -11.99 10.62
CA GLY A 176 8.35 -10.61 11.04
C GLY A 176 8.37 -9.60 9.87
N SER A 177 8.42 -10.06 8.62
CA SER A 177 8.35 -9.17 7.46
C SER A 177 7.00 -8.48 7.38
N ILE A 178 6.99 -7.22 6.96
CA ILE A 178 5.78 -6.41 6.84
C ILE A 178 5.59 -6.01 5.38
N ILE A 179 4.38 -6.17 4.88
CA ILE A 179 3.98 -5.65 3.57
C ILE A 179 2.91 -4.58 3.79
N VAL A 180 3.09 -3.43 3.17
CA VAL A 180 2.14 -2.32 3.27
C VAL A 180 1.58 -1.97 1.89
N TYR A 181 0.30 -1.70 1.88
CA TYR A 181 -0.48 -1.38 0.71
C TYR A 181 -1.24 -0.07 0.94
N ASN A 182 -1.57 0.64 -0.12
CA ASN A 182 -2.49 1.77 -0.07
C ASN A 182 -3.56 1.61 -1.14
N GLY A 183 -4.81 1.81 -0.80
CA GLY A 183 -5.91 1.62 -1.75
C GLY A 183 -7.28 1.98 -1.22
N TYR A 184 -8.26 1.82 -2.10
CA TYR A 184 -9.67 1.99 -1.76
C TYR A 184 -10.26 0.66 -1.31
N VAL A 185 -11.11 0.72 -0.29
CA VAL A 185 -11.86 -0.43 0.23
C VAL A 185 -13.26 -0.44 -0.37
N SER A 186 -13.68 -1.60 -0.84
CA SER A 186 -15.08 -1.93 -1.08
C SER A 186 -15.46 -3.06 -0.14
N PHE A 187 -16.52 -2.89 0.63
CA PHE A 187 -16.97 -3.86 1.63
C PHE A 187 -18.41 -4.26 1.35
N ASN A 188 -18.65 -5.55 1.19
CA ASN A 188 -19.98 -6.10 0.97
C ASN A 188 -20.44 -6.81 2.25
N GLU A 189 -21.40 -6.22 2.93
CA GLU A 189 -21.98 -6.74 4.17
C GLU A 189 -22.93 -7.94 3.96
N THR A 190 -23.22 -8.31 2.71
CA THR A 190 -24.04 -9.49 2.43
C THR A 190 -23.20 -10.75 2.56
N PRO A 191 -23.43 -11.60 3.59
CA PRO A 191 -22.62 -12.76 3.80
C PRO A 191 -22.90 -13.86 2.78
N THR A 192 -21.89 -14.66 2.49
CA THR A 192 -22.05 -15.93 1.79
C THR A 192 -22.55 -16.98 2.79
N MET A 193 -23.66 -17.64 2.45
CA MET A 193 -24.32 -18.63 3.32
C MET A 193 -24.26 -20.00 2.66
N THR A 194 -23.32 -20.83 3.03
CA THR A 194 -23.22 -22.22 2.57
C THR A 194 -23.39 -23.16 3.77
N LYS A 195 -24.20 -24.19 3.61
CA LYS A 195 -24.42 -25.18 4.68
C LYS A 195 -23.09 -25.79 5.13
N ASN A 196 -22.87 -25.85 6.46
CA ASN A 196 -21.66 -26.38 7.09
C ASN A 196 -20.38 -25.55 6.86
N GLN A 197 -20.50 -24.29 6.43
CA GLN A 197 -19.39 -23.35 6.32
C GLN A 197 -19.65 -22.11 7.17
N VAL A 198 -18.57 -21.46 7.62
CA VAL A 198 -18.65 -20.18 8.32
C VAL A 198 -19.17 -19.12 7.34
N MET A 199 -20.15 -18.33 7.77
CA MET A 199 -20.60 -17.17 6.99
C MET A 199 -19.46 -16.16 6.84
N GLY A 200 -19.23 -15.72 5.62
CA GLY A 200 -18.16 -14.79 5.32
C GLY A 200 -18.63 -13.60 4.54
N VAL A 201 -18.08 -12.43 4.84
CA VAL A 201 -18.25 -11.19 4.11
C VAL A 201 -16.98 -10.84 3.35
N ARG A 202 -17.11 -10.15 2.22
CA ARG A 202 -16.00 -9.82 1.34
C ARG A 202 -15.60 -8.36 1.45
N ALA A 203 -14.30 -8.13 1.66
CA ALA A 203 -13.64 -6.85 1.49
C ALA A 203 -12.71 -6.92 0.27
N THR A 204 -12.79 -5.94 -0.63
CA THR A 204 -11.89 -5.82 -1.78
C THR A 204 -11.11 -4.53 -1.67
N PHE A 205 -9.78 -4.63 -1.75
CA PHE A 205 -8.87 -3.49 -1.79
C PHE A 205 -8.40 -3.27 -3.23
N SER A 206 -8.68 -2.10 -3.79
CA SER A 206 -8.15 -1.65 -5.09
C SER A 206 -6.94 -0.78 -4.83
N LEU A 207 -5.74 -1.27 -5.19
CA LEU A 207 -4.48 -0.61 -4.85
C LEU A 207 -4.24 0.63 -5.71
N LEU A 208 -3.77 1.71 -5.07
CA LEU A 208 -3.38 2.97 -5.72
C LEU A 208 -1.91 3.01 -6.10
N ALA A 209 -1.07 2.28 -5.38
CA ALA A 209 0.37 2.27 -5.58
C ALA A 209 0.95 0.88 -5.37
N LEU A 210 2.16 0.66 -5.86
CA LEU A 210 2.87 -0.60 -5.64
C LEU A 210 3.12 -0.83 -4.15
N PRO A 211 2.95 -2.07 -3.67
CA PRO A 211 3.22 -2.42 -2.28
C PRO A 211 4.70 -2.24 -1.95
N VAL A 212 4.97 -1.99 -0.67
CA VAL A 212 6.34 -1.96 -0.13
C VAL A 212 6.48 -3.07 0.88
N ARG A 213 7.57 -3.82 0.78
CA ARG A 213 7.90 -4.90 1.71
C ARG A 213 9.13 -4.54 2.52
N TYR A 214 9.02 -4.70 3.82
CA TYR A 214 10.12 -4.54 4.77
C TYR A 214 10.50 -5.89 5.37
N SER A 215 11.78 -6.15 5.45
CA SER A 215 12.29 -7.26 6.27
C SER A 215 12.13 -6.92 7.75
N SER A 216 12.05 -7.91 8.56
CA SER A 216 12.09 -7.78 10.03
C SER A 216 13.44 -7.22 10.48
#